data_f8eda5c0ffa8541434b884e987fe831a
#
_entry.id   f8eda5c0ffa8541434b884e987fe831a
#
_cell.length_a   1.000
_cell.length_b   1.000
_cell.length_c   1.000
_cell.angle_alpha   90.00
_cell.angle_beta   90.00
_cell.angle_gamma   90.00
#
_symmetry.space_group_name_H-M   'P 1'
#
loop_
_entity.id
_entity.type
_entity.pdbx_description
1 polymer ?
#
loop_
_entity_poly.entity_id
_entity_poly.type
_entity_poly.pdbx_seq_one_letter_code
_entity_poly.pdbx_strand_id
1 'polypeptide(L)'
;MAANNLGRYVWLLDTIRRHKRLTFEEINRLWVCSGLSYGEGDEIPLRTFHNHRKAISDIFDVYIECDNKDGYRYYIDAPEKLKSDSLRSWLIDSYSMLNQVQADKKLEGRILFEDIPSGHEWLTNIMQAMREEKVLYITYQGFGKPIENSFEIEPYYLKVINRRWYVLARSPYYSERNQRQNKADGGNRPADDYRLYALDRVLDMALTDKHFKMKKSFDIEEYFEGCYGIIANKNIPIERIVLKAWKPHCCYLESLPLHHSQRIIAQDDESITFELKVRPTFDFYQALLAQTDVAEVLEPESVRQEMMRFAENMLNVYK
;
A
#
# COMPACT_ATOMS: atom_id res chain seq x y z
N MET A 1 -7.08 -7.05 32.00
CA MET A 1 -5.64 -6.71 32.05
C MET A 1 -4.83 -7.13 30.79
N ALA A 2 -5.26 -8.09 29.99
CA ALA A 2 -4.53 -8.48 28.76
C ALA A 2 -4.72 -7.53 27.56
N ALA A 3 -5.78 -6.75 27.53
CA ALA A 3 -6.23 -6.00 26.35
C ALA A 3 -5.36 -4.81 25.93
N ASN A 4 -4.41 -4.36 26.75
CA ASN A 4 -3.61 -3.17 26.44
C ASN A 4 -2.10 -3.43 26.21
N ASN A 5 -1.66 -4.68 26.19
CA ASN A 5 -0.23 -4.97 26.04
C ASN A 5 0.27 -4.63 24.64
N LEU A 6 -0.53 -4.87 23.59
CA LEU A 6 -0.15 -4.53 22.22
C LEU A 6 0.07 -3.03 22.07
N GLY A 7 -0.80 -2.20 22.67
CA GLY A 7 -0.62 -0.75 22.71
C GLY A 7 0.71 -0.32 23.30
N ARG A 8 1.13 -0.99 24.38
CA ARG A 8 2.42 -0.73 25.05
C ARG A 8 3.62 -1.14 24.21
N TYR A 9 3.51 -2.28 23.52
CA TYR A 9 4.57 -2.75 22.62
C TYR A 9 4.75 -1.80 21.43
N VAL A 10 3.66 -1.38 20.82
CA VAL A 10 3.69 -0.41 19.71
C VAL A 10 4.22 0.94 20.19
N TRP A 11 3.78 1.43 21.36
CA TRP A 11 4.29 2.66 21.94
C TRP A 11 5.80 2.61 22.16
N LEU A 12 6.31 1.52 22.77
CA LEU A 12 7.74 1.34 23.04
C LEU A 12 8.56 1.31 21.74
N LEU A 13 8.09 0.57 20.76
CA LEU A 13 8.73 0.45 19.46
C LEU A 13 8.76 1.80 18.73
N ASP A 14 7.64 2.52 18.68
CA ASP A 14 7.53 3.82 18.04
C ASP A 14 8.38 4.88 18.76
N THR A 15 8.41 4.86 20.08
CA THR A 15 9.24 5.77 20.90
C THR A 15 10.73 5.60 20.60
N ILE A 16 11.24 4.35 20.61
CA ILE A 16 12.66 4.10 20.30
C ILE A 16 12.96 4.43 18.83
N ARG A 17 12.04 4.14 17.89
CA ARG A 17 12.18 4.48 16.48
C ARG A 17 12.35 6.00 16.27
N ARG A 18 11.53 6.81 16.93
CA ARG A 18 11.57 8.29 16.82
C ARG A 18 12.83 8.91 17.42
N HIS A 19 13.25 8.43 18.57
CA HIS A 19 14.39 9.00 19.29
C HIS A 19 15.73 8.33 18.94
N LYS A 20 15.69 7.23 18.16
CA LYS A 20 16.83 6.42 17.71
C LYS A 20 17.53 5.66 18.84
N ARG A 21 17.96 6.34 19.90
CA ARG A 21 18.69 5.75 21.04
C ARG A 21 18.24 6.38 22.36
N LEU A 22 17.81 5.57 23.33
CA LEU A 22 17.32 6.04 24.63
C LEU A 22 17.86 5.14 25.75
N THR A 23 18.16 5.70 26.91
CA THR A 23 18.38 4.95 28.13
C THR A 23 17.05 4.44 28.69
N PHE A 24 17.09 3.49 29.63
CA PHE A 24 15.87 2.99 30.27
C PHE A 24 15.15 4.09 31.08
N GLU A 25 15.89 4.98 31.72
CA GLU A 25 15.34 6.11 32.48
C GLU A 25 14.65 7.13 31.54
N GLU A 26 15.23 7.37 30.37
CA GLU A 26 14.60 8.24 29.35
C GLU A 26 13.31 7.62 28.81
N ILE A 27 13.29 6.30 28.57
CA ILE A 27 12.11 5.56 28.17
C ILE A 27 11.02 5.66 29.26
N ASN A 28 11.37 5.48 30.53
CA ASN A 28 10.40 5.58 31.63
C ASN A 28 9.81 7.00 31.78
N ARG A 29 10.61 8.04 31.64
CA ARG A 29 10.09 9.42 31.64
C ARG A 29 9.05 9.65 30.55
N LEU A 30 9.32 9.16 29.34
CA LEU A 30 8.36 9.25 28.22
C LEU A 30 7.12 8.39 28.45
N TRP A 31 7.29 7.21 29.10
CA TRP A 31 6.20 6.32 29.42
C TRP A 31 5.19 6.93 30.39
N VAL A 32 5.67 7.50 31.48
CA VAL A 32 4.83 8.18 32.49
C VAL A 32 3.96 9.25 31.85
N CYS A 33 4.47 9.97 30.84
CA CYS A 33 3.75 11.00 30.09
C CYS A 33 2.84 10.46 28.97
N SER A 34 2.85 9.15 28.69
CA SER A 34 2.19 8.60 27.49
C SER A 34 0.68 8.38 27.63
N GLY A 35 0.13 8.45 28.85
CA GLY A 35 -1.27 8.08 29.12
C GLY A 35 -1.55 6.57 29.03
N LEU A 36 -0.55 5.74 28.72
CA LEU A 36 -0.65 4.27 28.62
C LEU A 36 -0.10 3.56 29.87
N SER A 37 0.38 4.33 30.87
CA SER A 37 0.91 3.80 32.13
C SER A 37 -0.14 2.96 32.87
N TYR A 38 0.32 2.09 33.76
CA TYR A 38 -0.55 1.19 34.56
C TYR A 38 -1.45 1.94 35.54
N GLY A 39 -1.04 3.11 36.01
CA GLY A 39 -1.73 4.08 36.85
C GLY A 39 -1.10 5.45 36.57
N GLU A 40 -1.67 6.53 37.13
CA GLU A 40 -1.08 7.87 36.99
C GLU A 40 0.36 7.87 37.52
N GLY A 41 1.33 8.04 36.61
CA GLY A 41 2.74 8.16 36.94
C GLY A 41 3.52 6.87 37.18
N ASP A 42 2.94 5.69 36.94
CA ASP A 42 3.64 4.42 37.15
C ASP A 42 4.74 4.19 36.09
N GLU A 43 5.94 3.89 36.57
CA GLU A 43 7.07 3.52 35.74
C GLU A 43 6.96 2.07 35.25
N ILE A 44 7.62 1.75 34.15
CA ILE A 44 7.79 0.37 33.68
C ILE A 44 8.85 -0.32 34.58
N PRO A 45 8.51 -1.42 35.28
CA PRO A 45 9.54 -2.21 35.95
C PRO A 45 10.52 -2.80 34.93
N LEU A 46 11.82 -2.85 35.24
CA LEU A 46 12.86 -3.34 34.32
C LEU A 46 12.55 -4.75 33.78
N ARG A 47 12.04 -5.64 34.63
CA ARG A 47 11.61 -6.99 34.20
C ARG A 47 10.50 -6.93 33.17
N THR A 48 9.52 -6.04 33.35
CA THR A 48 8.40 -5.85 32.43
C THR A 48 8.91 -5.27 31.10
N PHE A 49 9.85 -4.33 31.14
CA PHE A 49 10.49 -3.78 29.95
C PHE A 49 11.20 -4.88 29.14
N HIS A 50 11.95 -5.77 29.77
CA HIS A 50 12.58 -6.90 29.08
C HIS A 50 11.54 -7.88 28.48
N ASN A 51 10.43 -8.13 29.18
CA ASN A 51 9.34 -8.93 28.65
C ASN A 51 8.68 -8.26 27.42
N HIS A 52 8.52 -6.93 27.46
CA HIS A 52 8.00 -6.18 26.32
C HIS A 52 8.95 -6.26 25.11
N ARG A 53 10.26 -6.14 25.32
CA ARG A 53 11.27 -6.31 24.24
C ARG A 53 11.15 -7.67 23.57
N LYS A 54 11.03 -8.74 24.38
CA LYS A 54 10.84 -10.10 23.87
C LYS A 54 9.53 -10.23 23.08
N ALA A 55 8.42 -9.76 23.62
CA ALA A 55 7.13 -9.79 22.93
C ALA A 55 7.15 -9.00 21.61
N ILE A 56 7.87 -7.87 21.57
CA ILE A 56 8.06 -7.08 20.34
C ILE A 56 8.82 -7.89 19.28
N SER A 57 9.89 -8.61 19.68
CA SER A 57 10.62 -9.46 18.74
C SER A 57 9.76 -10.61 18.21
N ASP A 58 8.95 -11.23 19.07
CA ASP A 58 8.09 -12.35 18.71
C ASP A 58 6.91 -11.94 17.79
N ILE A 59 6.36 -10.73 18.01
CA ILE A 59 5.17 -10.24 17.27
C ILE A 59 5.56 -9.51 15.98
N PHE A 60 6.57 -8.64 16.07
CA PHE A 60 6.91 -7.72 14.98
C PHE A 60 8.19 -8.11 14.22
N ASP A 61 8.91 -9.16 14.66
CA ASP A 61 10.23 -9.52 14.12
C ASP A 61 11.20 -8.32 14.10
N VAL A 62 11.15 -7.51 15.17
CA VAL A 62 11.98 -6.32 15.36
C VAL A 62 12.70 -6.44 16.70
N TYR A 63 14.00 -6.28 16.68
CA TYR A 63 14.85 -6.44 17.86
C TYR A 63 15.24 -5.08 18.43
N ILE A 64 14.97 -4.91 19.73
CA ILE A 64 15.46 -3.75 20.51
C ILE A 64 16.70 -4.21 21.24
N GLU A 65 17.85 -3.71 20.81
CA GLU A 65 19.15 -4.06 21.40
C GLU A 65 19.63 -2.99 22.39
N CYS A 66 20.61 -3.33 23.20
CA CYS A 66 21.21 -2.45 24.20
C CYS A 66 22.68 -2.27 23.91
N ASP A 67 23.12 -1.03 23.72
CA ASP A 67 24.53 -0.70 23.57
C ASP A 67 25.17 -0.44 24.96
N ASN A 68 25.86 -1.44 25.47
CA ASN A 68 26.52 -1.36 26.78
C ASN A 68 27.73 -0.40 26.79
N LYS A 69 28.26 -0.06 25.61
CA LYS A 69 29.42 0.84 25.48
C LYS A 69 29.00 2.31 25.38
N ASP A 70 27.73 2.56 24.97
CA ASP A 70 27.13 3.89 24.82
C ASP A 70 26.10 4.14 25.95
N GLY A 71 26.49 3.92 27.20
CA GLY A 71 25.66 4.25 28.36
C GLY A 71 24.34 3.45 28.46
N TYR A 72 24.35 2.18 28.08
CA TYR A 72 23.18 1.29 28.12
C TYR A 72 21.96 1.84 27.34
N ARG A 73 22.22 2.39 26.15
CA ARG A 73 21.15 2.91 25.30
C ARG A 73 20.51 1.82 24.47
N TYR A 74 19.18 1.83 24.46
CA TYR A 74 18.36 0.93 23.66
C TYR A 74 18.10 1.52 22.28
N TYR A 75 18.18 0.68 21.24
CA TYR A 75 18.00 1.05 19.85
C TYR A 75 17.36 -0.11 19.07
N ILE A 76 16.79 0.17 17.90
CA ILE A 76 16.26 -0.85 17.02
C ILE A 76 17.40 -1.38 16.14
N ASP A 77 17.67 -2.70 16.24
CA ASP A 77 18.55 -3.38 15.30
C ASP A 77 17.82 -3.58 13.97
N ALA A 78 18.57 -3.39 12.84
CA ALA A 78 18.00 -3.47 11.49
C ALA A 78 16.79 -2.52 11.27
N PRO A 79 16.95 -1.17 11.42
CA PRO A 79 15.85 -0.22 11.27
C PRO A 79 15.24 -0.20 9.85
N GLU A 80 15.93 -0.76 8.86
CA GLU A 80 15.44 -0.96 7.49
C GLU A 80 14.22 -1.89 7.42
N LYS A 81 14.00 -2.77 8.40
CA LYS A 81 12.79 -3.59 8.51
C LYS A 81 11.52 -2.76 8.81
N LEU A 82 11.71 -1.51 9.26
CA LEU A 82 10.65 -0.54 9.55
C LEU A 82 10.64 0.62 8.56
N LYS A 83 11.06 0.38 7.31
CA LYS A 83 10.95 1.39 6.27
C LYS A 83 9.49 1.82 6.09
N SER A 84 9.29 3.08 5.74
CA SER A 84 7.97 3.70 5.61
C SER A 84 7.04 3.06 4.57
N ASP A 85 7.61 2.31 3.63
CA ASP A 85 6.90 1.61 2.56
C ASP A 85 6.48 0.17 2.90
N SER A 86 6.81 -0.32 4.12
CA SER A 86 6.45 -1.67 4.53
C SER A 86 5.06 -1.73 5.17
N LEU A 87 4.30 -2.81 4.90
CA LEU A 87 3.02 -3.10 5.57
C LEU A 87 3.17 -3.08 7.11
N ARG A 88 4.30 -3.59 7.61
CA ARG A 88 4.62 -3.62 9.04
C ARG A 88 4.70 -2.21 9.63
N SER A 89 5.43 -1.30 8.99
CA SER A 89 5.53 0.10 9.42
C SER A 89 4.17 0.78 9.43
N TRP A 90 3.41 0.60 8.35
CA TRP A 90 2.06 1.16 8.25
C TRP A 90 1.12 0.67 9.37
N LEU A 91 1.15 -0.61 9.71
CA LEU A 91 0.35 -1.18 10.81
C LEU A 91 0.78 -0.62 12.17
N ILE A 92 2.09 -0.50 12.42
CA ILE A 92 2.63 0.07 13.65
C ILE A 92 2.22 1.54 13.78
N ASP A 93 2.36 2.33 12.71
CA ASP A 93 2.01 3.74 12.69
C ASP A 93 0.50 3.94 12.92
N SER A 94 -0.34 3.14 12.26
CA SER A 94 -1.78 3.18 12.41
C SER A 94 -2.21 2.84 13.83
N TYR A 95 -1.60 1.82 14.44
CA TYR A 95 -1.91 1.43 15.81
C TYR A 95 -1.35 2.42 16.83
N SER A 96 -0.18 3.01 16.58
CA SER A 96 0.38 4.08 17.41
C SER A 96 -0.56 5.29 17.45
N MET A 97 -1.09 5.68 16.29
CA MET A 97 -2.09 6.74 16.18
C MET A 97 -3.37 6.41 16.96
N LEU A 98 -3.89 5.19 16.81
CA LEU A 98 -5.06 4.73 17.56
C LEU A 98 -4.84 4.82 19.08
N ASN A 99 -3.67 4.38 19.57
CA ASN A 99 -3.30 4.49 20.98
C ASN A 99 -3.33 5.94 21.48
N GLN A 100 -2.78 6.88 20.70
CA GLN A 100 -2.76 8.30 21.07
C GLN A 100 -4.17 8.89 21.15
N VAL A 101 -5.04 8.52 20.21
CA VAL A 101 -6.46 8.94 20.23
C VAL A 101 -7.20 8.37 21.43
N GLN A 102 -6.97 7.10 21.77
CA GLN A 102 -7.60 6.43 22.91
C GLN A 102 -7.09 6.95 24.27
N ALA A 103 -5.82 7.35 24.34
CA ALA A 103 -5.22 7.88 25.56
C ALA A 103 -5.77 9.27 25.94
N ASP A 104 -6.21 10.06 24.95
CA ASP A 104 -6.77 11.39 25.19
C ASP A 104 -8.16 11.53 24.57
N LYS A 105 -9.20 11.35 25.41
CA LYS A 105 -10.60 11.53 25.00
C LYS A 105 -10.92 12.90 24.41
N LYS A 106 -10.07 13.94 24.65
CA LYS A 106 -10.25 15.26 24.04
C LYS A 106 -9.95 15.25 22.53
N LEU A 107 -9.28 14.22 22.04
CA LEU A 107 -9.01 14.04 20.61
C LEU A 107 -10.17 13.35 19.88
N GLU A 108 -11.09 12.73 20.60
CA GLU A 108 -12.28 12.11 20.03
C GLU A 108 -13.11 13.17 19.27
N GLY A 109 -13.43 12.90 18.02
CA GLY A 109 -14.13 13.85 17.12
C GLY A 109 -13.26 14.98 16.54
N ARG A 110 -11.96 15.08 16.89
CA ARG A 110 -11.03 16.04 16.28
C ARG A 110 -10.20 15.46 15.15
N ILE A 111 -10.23 14.14 14.98
CA ILE A 111 -9.53 13.41 13.93
C ILE A 111 -10.59 12.91 12.96
N LEU A 112 -10.55 13.43 11.75
CA LEU A 112 -11.48 13.06 10.69
C LEU A 112 -10.78 12.07 9.74
N PHE A 113 -11.47 10.98 9.43
CA PHE A 113 -11.03 10.01 8.43
C PHE A 113 -11.94 10.11 7.22
N GLU A 114 -11.34 9.98 6.05
CA GLU A 114 -12.08 9.82 4.82
C GLU A 114 -12.75 8.44 4.79
N ASP A 115 -14.06 8.39 4.54
CA ASP A 115 -14.80 7.14 4.39
C ASP A 115 -14.58 6.59 2.99
N ILE A 116 -13.70 5.60 2.88
CA ILE A 116 -13.39 4.95 1.62
C ILE A 116 -13.80 3.47 1.72
N PRO A 117 -14.68 2.99 0.83
CA PRO A 117 -15.01 1.58 0.74
C PRO A 117 -13.73 0.76 0.51
N SER A 118 -13.31 0.00 1.50
CA SER A 118 -12.03 -0.71 1.45
C SER A 118 -12.18 -2.22 1.17
N GLY A 119 -13.35 -2.80 1.43
CA GLY A 119 -13.59 -4.25 1.31
C GLY A 119 -12.76 -5.07 2.31
N HIS A 120 -12.35 -4.49 3.43
CA HIS A 120 -11.48 -5.13 4.41
C HIS A 120 -12.12 -6.34 5.10
N GLU A 121 -13.44 -6.45 5.11
CA GLU A 121 -14.20 -7.59 5.64
C GLU A 121 -13.81 -8.92 4.97
N TRP A 122 -13.35 -8.89 3.73
CA TRP A 122 -12.93 -10.07 2.98
C TRP A 122 -11.50 -10.52 3.23
N LEU A 123 -10.68 -9.69 3.89
CA LEU A 123 -9.25 -9.96 4.07
C LEU A 123 -8.97 -11.28 4.79
N THR A 124 -9.74 -11.59 5.84
CA THR A 124 -9.56 -12.82 6.62
C THR A 124 -9.76 -14.06 5.75
N ASN A 125 -10.81 -14.08 4.92
CA ASN A 125 -11.12 -15.18 4.02
C ASN A 125 -10.03 -15.35 2.96
N ILE A 126 -9.54 -14.24 2.39
CA ILE A 126 -8.48 -14.27 1.38
C ILE A 126 -7.16 -14.73 1.98
N MET A 127 -6.76 -14.21 3.14
CA MET A 127 -5.53 -14.64 3.82
C MET A 127 -5.59 -16.12 4.23
N GLN A 128 -6.76 -16.61 4.64
CA GLN A 128 -6.97 -18.03 4.90
C GLN A 128 -6.79 -18.85 3.62
N ALA A 129 -7.43 -18.46 2.52
CA ALA A 129 -7.32 -19.13 1.24
C ALA A 129 -5.87 -19.17 0.73
N MET A 130 -5.11 -18.07 0.86
CA MET A 130 -3.69 -18.01 0.50
C MET A 130 -2.83 -18.94 1.35
N ARG A 131 -3.10 -19.01 2.67
CA ARG A 131 -2.36 -19.89 3.60
C ARG A 131 -2.62 -21.37 3.33
N GLU A 132 -3.87 -21.72 3.01
CA GLU A 132 -4.31 -23.09 2.78
C GLU A 132 -4.20 -23.51 1.30
N GLU A 133 -3.70 -22.62 0.43
CA GLU A 133 -3.65 -22.80 -1.03
C GLU A 133 -5.00 -23.22 -1.62
N LYS A 134 -6.11 -22.61 -1.13
CA LYS A 134 -7.48 -22.91 -1.54
C LYS A 134 -8.03 -21.89 -2.51
N VAL A 135 -8.83 -22.40 -3.45
CA VAL A 135 -9.59 -21.60 -4.40
C VAL A 135 -10.76 -20.91 -3.69
N LEU A 136 -10.98 -19.64 -4.02
CA LEU A 136 -12.14 -18.88 -3.59
C LEU A 136 -13.20 -18.84 -4.69
N TYR A 137 -14.45 -18.99 -4.30
CA TYR A 137 -15.60 -18.68 -5.15
C TYR A 137 -16.13 -17.32 -4.76
N ILE A 138 -16.14 -16.36 -5.71
CA ILE A 138 -16.56 -15.00 -5.46
C ILE A 138 -17.73 -14.60 -6.35
N THR A 139 -18.62 -13.77 -5.80
CA THR A 139 -19.60 -13.01 -6.56
C THR A 139 -19.11 -11.58 -6.66
N TYR A 140 -18.90 -11.10 -7.88
CA TYR A 140 -18.20 -9.83 -8.15
C TYR A 140 -19.01 -8.93 -9.07
N GLN A 141 -19.20 -7.66 -8.66
CA GLN A 141 -19.87 -6.63 -9.44
C GLN A 141 -18.87 -5.71 -10.13
N GLY A 142 -18.66 -5.91 -11.42
CA GLY A 142 -17.83 -4.99 -12.23
C GLY A 142 -18.58 -3.71 -12.58
N PHE A 143 -17.89 -2.57 -12.59
CA PHE A 143 -18.50 -1.33 -13.06
C PHE A 143 -18.96 -1.42 -14.52
N GLY A 144 -20.09 -0.82 -14.81
CA GLY A 144 -20.68 -0.81 -16.15
C GLY A 144 -21.24 -2.16 -16.63
N LYS A 145 -21.31 -3.17 -15.74
CA LYS A 145 -21.95 -4.44 -16.05
C LYS A 145 -23.29 -4.54 -15.31
N PRO A 146 -24.37 -4.89 -16.01
CA PRO A 146 -25.70 -4.94 -15.39
C PRO A 146 -25.90 -6.15 -14.49
N ILE A 147 -25.04 -7.16 -14.58
CA ILE A 147 -25.18 -8.44 -13.89
C ILE A 147 -23.88 -8.75 -13.14
N GLU A 148 -24.01 -9.13 -11.88
CA GLU A 148 -22.97 -9.74 -11.08
C GLU A 148 -22.50 -11.06 -11.69
N ASN A 149 -21.22 -11.39 -11.55
CA ASN A 149 -20.69 -12.67 -12.00
C ASN A 149 -20.09 -13.42 -10.82
N SER A 150 -20.41 -14.72 -10.76
CA SER A 150 -19.83 -15.62 -9.78
C SER A 150 -18.84 -16.56 -10.47
N PHE A 151 -17.63 -16.65 -9.94
CA PHE A 151 -16.56 -17.47 -10.53
C PHE A 151 -15.47 -17.79 -9.50
N GLU A 152 -14.65 -18.75 -9.84
CA GLU A 152 -13.51 -19.16 -9.03
C GLU A 152 -12.28 -18.29 -9.30
N ILE A 153 -11.54 -18.00 -8.22
CA ILE A 153 -10.24 -17.33 -8.27
C ILE A 153 -9.22 -18.05 -7.38
N GLU A 154 -7.98 -18.04 -7.81
CA GLU A 154 -6.81 -18.48 -7.08
C GLU A 154 -6.08 -17.23 -6.54
N PRO A 155 -6.17 -16.90 -5.25
CA PRO A 155 -5.59 -15.65 -4.71
C PRO A 155 -4.07 -15.75 -4.60
N TYR A 156 -3.36 -14.82 -5.23
CA TYR A 156 -1.89 -14.78 -5.25
C TYR A 156 -1.32 -13.72 -4.31
N TYR A 157 -1.78 -12.47 -4.42
CA TYR A 157 -1.27 -11.34 -3.65
C TYR A 157 -2.39 -10.38 -3.25
N LEU A 158 -2.19 -9.69 -2.12
CA LEU A 158 -3.00 -8.53 -1.71
C LEU A 158 -2.23 -7.24 -2.01
N LYS A 159 -2.91 -6.25 -2.56
CA LYS A 159 -2.34 -4.92 -2.85
C LYS A 159 -3.26 -3.83 -2.33
N VAL A 160 -2.68 -2.80 -1.70
CA VAL A 160 -3.39 -1.60 -1.26
C VAL A 160 -3.00 -0.45 -2.18
N ILE A 161 -3.99 0.23 -2.74
CA ILE A 161 -3.79 1.45 -3.53
C ILE A 161 -4.90 2.44 -3.16
N ASN A 162 -4.55 3.68 -2.83
CA ASN A 162 -5.49 4.72 -2.46
C ASN A 162 -6.50 4.25 -1.39
N ARG A 163 -5.99 3.56 -0.36
CA ARG A 163 -6.74 2.95 0.76
C ARG A 163 -7.72 1.83 0.38
N ARG A 164 -7.79 1.43 -0.89
CA ARG A 164 -8.62 0.31 -1.34
C ARG A 164 -7.80 -0.96 -1.43
N TRP A 165 -8.37 -2.06 -0.97
CA TRP A 165 -7.77 -3.37 -1.06
C TRP A 165 -8.12 -4.05 -2.38
N TYR A 166 -7.13 -4.70 -2.95
CA TYR A 166 -7.24 -5.51 -4.15
C TYR A 166 -6.61 -6.87 -3.91
N VAL A 167 -7.23 -7.92 -4.45
CA VAL A 167 -6.61 -9.23 -4.57
C VAL A 167 -6.16 -9.43 -6.02
N LEU A 168 -4.87 -9.71 -6.21
CA LEU A 168 -4.36 -10.24 -7.46
C LEU A 168 -4.62 -11.73 -7.45
N ALA A 169 -5.40 -12.20 -8.39
CA ALA A 169 -5.77 -13.60 -8.49
C ALA A 169 -5.73 -14.09 -9.95
N ARG A 170 -5.37 -15.35 -10.12
CA ARG A 170 -5.58 -16.07 -11.37
C ARG A 170 -7.03 -16.54 -11.42
N SER A 171 -7.68 -16.36 -12.55
CA SER A 171 -9.02 -16.90 -12.78
C SER A 171 -8.99 -18.05 -13.76
N PRO A 172 -9.22 -19.29 -13.32
CA PRO A 172 -9.35 -20.45 -14.21
C PRO A 172 -10.41 -20.25 -15.29
N TYR A 173 -11.56 -19.70 -14.89
CA TYR A 173 -12.66 -19.40 -15.82
C TYR A 173 -12.25 -18.49 -16.97
N TYR A 174 -11.59 -17.36 -16.67
CA TYR A 174 -11.15 -16.43 -17.70
C TYR A 174 -9.95 -16.98 -18.50
N SER A 175 -9.07 -17.74 -17.86
CA SER A 175 -7.95 -18.43 -18.53
C SER A 175 -8.47 -19.41 -19.59
N GLU A 176 -9.44 -20.25 -19.25
CA GLU A 176 -10.07 -21.18 -20.20
C GLU A 176 -10.83 -20.44 -21.30
N ARG A 177 -11.55 -19.38 -20.96
CA ARG A 177 -12.23 -18.53 -21.95
C ARG A 177 -11.25 -17.94 -22.95
N ASN A 178 -10.14 -17.38 -22.50
CA ASN A 178 -9.08 -16.84 -23.36
C ASN A 178 -8.54 -17.91 -24.31
N GLN A 179 -8.25 -19.12 -23.80
CA GLN A 179 -7.74 -20.21 -24.61
C GLN A 179 -8.76 -20.66 -25.66
N ARG A 180 -10.05 -20.75 -25.33
CA ARG A 180 -11.13 -21.08 -26.27
C ARG A 180 -11.26 -20.02 -27.37
N GLN A 181 -11.21 -18.74 -26.99
CA GLN A 181 -11.31 -17.62 -27.93
C GLN A 181 -10.07 -17.58 -28.85
N ASN A 182 -8.85 -17.78 -28.32
CA ASN A 182 -7.64 -17.85 -29.14
C ASN A 182 -7.70 -18.98 -30.19
N LYS A 183 -8.29 -20.15 -29.84
CA LYS A 183 -8.51 -21.23 -30.78
C LYS A 183 -9.55 -20.90 -31.87
N ALA A 184 -10.55 -20.08 -31.54
CA ALA A 184 -11.62 -19.73 -32.45
C ALA A 184 -11.26 -18.60 -33.43
N ASP A 185 -10.51 -17.59 -32.96
CA ASP A 185 -10.23 -16.35 -33.73
C ASP A 185 -8.74 -16.11 -34.01
N GLY A 186 -7.86 -17.06 -33.60
CA GLY A 186 -6.40 -16.89 -33.77
C GLY A 186 -5.78 -15.79 -32.91
N GLY A 187 -6.51 -15.31 -31.91
CA GLY A 187 -6.03 -14.26 -31.01
C GLY A 187 -4.89 -14.70 -30.12
N ASN A 188 -4.20 -13.74 -29.49
CA ASN A 188 -3.07 -13.96 -28.59
C ASN A 188 -3.39 -13.44 -27.17
N ARG A 189 -4.54 -13.84 -26.60
CA ARG A 189 -4.88 -13.52 -25.20
C ARG A 189 -4.03 -14.35 -24.24
N PRO A 190 -3.70 -13.83 -23.05
CA PRO A 190 -2.91 -14.57 -22.07
C PRO A 190 -3.54 -15.91 -21.73
N ALA A 191 -2.71 -16.97 -21.74
CA ALA A 191 -3.15 -18.32 -21.36
C ALA A 191 -3.56 -18.38 -19.88
N ASP A 192 -2.86 -17.62 -19.04
CA ASP A 192 -3.22 -17.39 -17.64
C ASP A 192 -3.77 -15.98 -17.48
N ASP A 193 -4.96 -15.89 -16.93
CA ASP A 193 -5.62 -14.59 -16.70
C ASP A 193 -5.44 -14.18 -15.24
N TYR A 194 -4.50 -13.29 -15.02
CA TYR A 194 -4.26 -12.65 -13.72
C TYR A 194 -4.94 -11.30 -13.70
N ARG A 195 -5.77 -11.06 -12.69
CA ARG A 195 -6.53 -9.82 -12.55
C ARG A 195 -6.50 -9.30 -11.13
N LEU A 196 -6.55 -7.97 -11.00
CA LEU A 196 -6.80 -7.29 -9.74
C LEU A 196 -8.31 -7.14 -9.55
N TYR A 197 -8.81 -7.73 -8.47
CA TYR A 197 -10.20 -7.59 -8.04
C TYR A 197 -10.24 -6.66 -6.83
N ALA A 198 -10.99 -5.55 -6.96
CA ALA A 198 -11.20 -4.62 -5.87
C ALA A 198 -12.15 -5.24 -4.83
N LEU A 199 -11.76 -5.32 -3.56
CA LEU A 199 -12.50 -6.05 -2.55
C LEU A 199 -13.85 -5.41 -2.21
N ASP A 200 -13.96 -4.10 -2.34
CA ASP A 200 -15.22 -3.35 -2.16
C ASP A 200 -16.27 -3.64 -3.23
N ARG A 201 -15.94 -4.43 -4.25
CA ARG A 201 -16.87 -4.91 -5.28
C ARG A 201 -17.19 -6.38 -5.17
N VAL A 202 -16.68 -7.05 -4.16
CA VAL A 202 -17.03 -8.43 -3.83
C VAL A 202 -18.34 -8.40 -3.05
N LEU A 203 -19.36 -9.05 -3.56
CA LEU A 203 -20.68 -9.14 -2.93
C LEU A 203 -20.80 -10.35 -2.03
N ASP A 204 -20.11 -11.44 -2.39
CA ASP A 204 -20.07 -12.68 -1.63
C ASP A 204 -18.77 -13.43 -1.88
N MET A 205 -18.30 -14.20 -0.90
CA MET A 205 -17.06 -14.95 -0.96
C MET A 205 -17.14 -16.22 -0.13
N ALA A 206 -16.85 -17.35 -0.74
CA ALA A 206 -16.77 -18.64 -0.07
C ALA A 206 -15.44 -19.35 -0.34
N LEU A 207 -14.90 -19.99 0.70
CA LEU A 207 -13.76 -20.89 0.57
C LEU A 207 -14.26 -22.22 -0.04
N THR A 208 -13.54 -22.72 -1.05
CA THR A 208 -13.87 -24.02 -1.66
C THR A 208 -12.97 -25.12 -1.12
N ASP A 209 -13.29 -26.40 -1.40
CA ASP A 209 -12.42 -27.52 -1.09
C ASP A 209 -11.35 -27.77 -2.17
N LYS A 210 -11.35 -26.96 -3.23
CA LYS A 210 -10.35 -27.06 -4.31
C LYS A 210 -9.05 -26.40 -3.87
N HIS A 211 -7.94 -27.02 -4.20
CA HIS A 211 -6.61 -26.46 -3.98
C HIS A 211 -5.99 -25.97 -5.29
N PHE A 212 -5.15 -24.96 -5.19
CA PHE A 212 -4.30 -24.51 -6.27
C PHE A 212 -2.84 -24.47 -5.82
N LYS A 213 -1.93 -24.38 -6.77
CA LYS A 213 -0.53 -24.07 -6.49
C LYS A 213 -0.12 -22.85 -7.27
N MET A 214 0.45 -21.88 -6.56
CA MET A 214 1.00 -20.70 -7.19
C MET A 214 2.09 -21.11 -8.19
N LYS A 215 2.03 -20.60 -9.41
CA LYS A 215 3.01 -20.93 -10.45
C LYS A 215 4.38 -20.40 -10.06
N LYS A 216 5.39 -21.25 -10.04
CA LYS A 216 6.78 -20.86 -9.73
C LYS A 216 7.37 -19.83 -10.71
N SER A 217 6.82 -19.76 -11.92
CA SER A 217 7.19 -18.78 -12.95
C SER A 217 6.50 -17.43 -12.80
N PHE A 218 5.59 -17.28 -11.83
CA PHE A 218 4.91 -16.00 -11.60
C PHE A 218 5.79 -15.12 -10.71
N ASP A 219 6.20 -13.99 -11.27
CA ASP A 219 6.97 -12.96 -10.58
C ASP A 219 6.09 -11.72 -10.39
N ILE A 220 5.90 -11.31 -9.14
CA ILE A 220 5.08 -10.16 -8.78
C ILE A 220 5.75 -8.83 -9.16
N GLU A 221 7.09 -8.76 -9.06
CA GLU A 221 7.85 -7.56 -9.40
C GLU A 221 7.79 -7.35 -10.92
N GLU A 222 8.00 -8.41 -11.71
CA GLU A 222 7.82 -8.38 -13.16
C GLU A 222 6.36 -8.07 -13.56
N TYR A 223 5.37 -8.58 -12.81
CA TYR A 223 3.96 -8.32 -13.10
C TYR A 223 3.61 -6.84 -12.98
N PHE A 224 4.12 -6.16 -11.96
CA PHE A 224 3.88 -4.75 -11.70
C PHE A 224 4.99 -3.82 -12.21
N GLU A 225 5.95 -4.34 -12.96
CA GLU A 225 7.03 -3.51 -13.49
C GLU A 225 6.51 -2.34 -14.33
N GLY A 226 6.85 -1.13 -13.91
CA GLY A 226 6.40 0.11 -14.56
C GLY A 226 4.91 0.41 -14.42
N CYS A 227 4.15 -0.32 -13.60
CA CYS A 227 2.75 -0.02 -13.35
C CYS A 227 2.62 1.19 -12.42
N TYR A 228 1.84 2.18 -12.85
CA TYR A 228 1.50 3.32 -12.00
C TYR A 228 0.55 2.90 -10.85
N GLY A 229 -0.53 2.22 -11.15
CA GLY A 229 -1.58 1.88 -10.21
C GLY A 229 -2.02 0.41 -10.24
N ILE A 230 -3.22 0.20 -10.74
CA ILE A 230 -3.86 -1.12 -10.80
C ILE A 230 -3.88 -1.75 -12.20
N ILE A 231 -3.57 -0.98 -13.24
CA ILE A 231 -3.61 -1.47 -14.62
C ILE A 231 -2.26 -2.05 -15.00
N ALA A 232 -2.12 -3.38 -14.87
CA ALA A 232 -0.95 -4.12 -15.30
C ALA A 232 -1.14 -4.59 -16.76
N ASN A 233 -0.75 -3.77 -17.73
CA ASN A 233 -0.84 -4.11 -19.15
C ASN A 233 0.54 -4.19 -19.79
N LYS A 234 1.09 -5.40 -19.91
CA LYS A 234 2.41 -5.64 -20.51
C LYS A 234 2.49 -5.31 -22.00
N ASN A 235 1.36 -5.14 -22.69
CA ASN A 235 1.35 -4.73 -24.10
C ASN A 235 1.69 -3.24 -24.28
N ILE A 236 1.58 -2.43 -23.22
CA ILE A 236 2.02 -1.04 -23.20
C ILE A 236 3.48 -1.03 -22.72
N PRO A 237 4.43 -0.55 -23.52
CA PRO A 237 5.84 -0.50 -23.11
C PRO A 237 6.06 0.45 -21.93
N ILE A 238 7.13 0.22 -21.18
CA ILE A 238 7.62 1.19 -20.19
C ILE A 238 8.25 2.33 -20.97
N GLU A 239 7.79 3.55 -20.74
CA GLU A 239 8.32 4.74 -21.38
C GLU A 239 9.01 5.64 -20.36
N ARG A 240 9.99 6.38 -20.84
CA ARG A 240 10.62 7.46 -20.10
C ARG A 240 9.75 8.70 -20.25
N ILE A 241 9.12 9.12 -19.17
CA ILE A 241 8.26 10.31 -19.13
C ILE A 241 9.04 11.47 -18.53
N VAL A 242 9.11 12.59 -19.22
CA VAL A 242 9.66 13.83 -18.69
C VAL A 242 8.53 14.80 -18.41
N LEU A 243 8.37 15.14 -17.12
CA LEU A 243 7.31 15.99 -16.60
C LEU A 243 7.92 17.25 -16.01
N LYS A 244 7.55 18.42 -16.52
CA LYS A 244 7.90 19.71 -15.94
C LYS A 244 6.73 20.24 -15.12
N ALA A 245 7.01 20.71 -13.91
CA ALA A 245 6.00 21.34 -13.05
C ALA A 245 6.54 22.67 -12.51
N TRP A 246 5.63 23.64 -12.35
CA TRP A 246 5.96 24.98 -11.89
C TRP A 246 5.67 25.16 -10.41
N LYS A 247 6.32 26.13 -9.78
CA LYS A 247 6.07 26.52 -8.39
C LYS A 247 4.67 27.16 -8.25
N PRO A 248 4.00 26.93 -7.11
CA PRO A 248 4.47 26.13 -5.97
C PRO A 248 4.22 24.61 -6.13
N HIS A 249 3.57 24.18 -7.23
CA HIS A 249 3.08 22.81 -7.40
C HIS A 249 4.19 21.77 -7.51
N CYS A 250 5.31 22.10 -8.12
CA CYS A 250 6.45 21.18 -8.22
C CYS A 250 6.93 20.65 -6.86
N CYS A 251 6.80 21.44 -5.77
CA CYS A 251 7.16 21.01 -4.41
C CYS A 251 6.24 19.90 -3.88
N TYR A 252 4.97 19.87 -4.30
CA TYR A 252 4.06 18.79 -3.95
C TYR A 252 4.47 17.49 -4.65
N LEU A 253 4.82 17.55 -5.93
CA LEU A 253 5.30 16.39 -6.69
C LEU A 253 6.66 15.88 -6.21
N GLU A 254 7.50 16.75 -5.65
CA GLU A 254 8.75 16.37 -5.02
C GLU A 254 8.50 15.64 -3.68
N SER A 255 7.60 16.17 -2.84
CA SER A 255 7.28 15.61 -1.52
C SER A 255 6.45 14.33 -1.59
N LEU A 256 5.58 14.22 -2.60
CA LEU A 256 4.75 13.05 -2.87
C LEU A 256 4.90 12.63 -4.34
N PRO A 257 5.92 11.82 -4.66
CA PRO A 257 6.19 11.38 -6.03
C PRO A 257 5.02 10.60 -6.62
N LEU A 258 4.72 10.84 -7.90
CA LEU A 258 3.69 10.10 -8.64
C LEU A 258 4.03 8.61 -8.75
N HIS A 259 5.31 8.28 -8.86
CA HIS A 259 5.77 6.91 -8.98
C HIS A 259 7.15 6.74 -8.32
N HIS A 260 7.45 5.55 -7.81
CA HIS A 260 8.73 5.27 -7.13
C HIS A 260 9.97 5.51 -8.02
N SER A 261 9.81 5.44 -9.35
CA SER A 261 10.88 5.73 -10.30
C SER A 261 11.10 7.23 -10.56
N GLN A 262 10.28 8.11 -9.97
CA GLN A 262 10.40 9.55 -10.17
C GLN A 262 11.74 10.06 -9.63
N ARG A 263 12.43 10.83 -10.45
CA ARG A 263 13.67 11.52 -10.07
C ARG A 263 13.73 12.91 -10.67
N ILE A 264 14.36 13.84 -10.00
CA ILE A 264 14.62 15.18 -10.52
C ILE A 264 15.77 15.10 -11.53
N ILE A 265 15.58 15.69 -12.71
CA ILE A 265 16.60 15.76 -13.77
C ILE A 265 17.04 17.20 -14.05
N ALA A 266 16.21 18.21 -13.74
CA ALA A 266 16.55 19.60 -13.79
C ALA A 266 15.70 20.40 -12.81
N GLN A 267 16.24 21.52 -12.33
CA GLN A 267 15.55 22.42 -11.41
C GLN A 267 16.06 23.85 -11.63
N ASP A 268 15.15 24.81 -11.62
CA ASP A 268 15.43 26.24 -11.61
C ASP A 268 14.57 26.96 -10.54
N ASP A 269 14.62 28.30 -10.54
CA ASP A 269 13.91 29.10 -9.53
C ASP A 269 12.39 29.02 -9.66
N GLU A 270 11.84 28.61 -10.80
CA GLU A 270 10.40 28.60 -11.10
C GLU A 270 9.83 27.21 -11.29
N SER A 271 10.66 26.19 -11.57
CA SER A 271 10.18 24.88 -11.97
C SER A 271 11.11 23.73 -11.58
N ILE A 272 10.56 22.53 -11.52
CA ILE A 272 11.30 21.26 -11.42
C ILE A 272 10.89 20.37 -12.59
N THR A 273 11.88 19.74 -13.20
CA THR A 273 11.66 18.72 -14.23
C THR A 273 11.97 17.35 -13.66
N PHE A 274 10.99 16.47 -13.74
CA PHE A 274 11.05 15.09 -13.26
C PHE A 274 11.16 14.12 -14.42
N GLU A 275 11.83 13.00 -14.16
CA GLU A 275 11.81 11.83 -15.03
C GLU A 275 11.13 10.68 -14.30
N LEU A 276 10.23 9.97 -14.99
CA LEU A 276 9.57 8.75 -14.53
C LEU A 276 9.75 7.65 -15.57
N LYS A 277 9.75 6.40 -15.11
CA LYS A 277 9.74 5.20 -15.98
C LYS A 277 8.48 4.40 -15.67
N VAL A 278 7.45 4.55 -16.50
CA VAL A 278 6.12 3.97 -16.29
C VAL A 278 5.51 3.51 -17.60
N ARG A 279 4.56 2.58 -17.50
CA ARG A 279 3.66 2.26 -18.62
C ARG A 279 2.55 3.32 -18.63
N PRO A 280 2.36 4.08 -19.72
CA PRO A 280 1.33 5.12 -19.79
C PRO A 280 -0.06 4.51 -19.94
N THR A 281 -0.55 3.92 -18.87
CA THR A 281 -1.88 3.34 -18.72
C THR A 281 -2.91 4.41 -18.35
N PHE A 282 -4.20 4.07 -18.45
CA PHE A 282 -5.26 5.04 -18.22
C PHE A 282 -5.22 5.67 -16.82
N ASP A 283 -4.91 4.90 -15.78
CA ASP A 283 -4.75 5.40 -14.42
C ASP A 283 -3.56 6.36 -14.25
N PHE A 284 -2.49 6.18 -15.05
CA PHE A 284 -1.40 7.15 -15.11
C PHE A 284 -1.82 8.46 -15.80
N TYR A 285 -2.55 8.37 -16.91
CA TYR A 285 -3.11 9.58 -17.54
C TYR A 285 -4.07 10.33 -16.62
N GLN A 286 -4.89 9.63 -15.85
CA GLN A 286 -5.73 10.25 -14.83
C GLN A 286 -4.91 11.01 -13.79
N ALA A 287 -3.78 10.44 -13.34
CA ALA A 287 -2.89 11.11 -12.40
C ALA A 287 -2.22 12.37 -13.02
N LEU A 288 -1.85 12.33 -14.29
CA LEU A 288 -1.33 13.50 -15.01
C LEU A 288 -2.40 14.59 -15.16
N LEU A 289 -3.63 14.22 -15.54
CA LEU A 289 -4.75 15.15 -15.66
C LEU A 289 -5.11 15.81 -14.34
N ALA A 290 -4.95 15.09 -13.22
CA ALA A 290 -5.15 15.65 -11.88
C ALA A 290 -4.15 16.76 -11.52
N GLN A 291 -3.03 16.89 -12.26
CA GLN A 291 -2.09 18.00 -12.09
C GLN A 291 -2.56 19.28 -12.80
N THR A 292 -3.66 19.21 -13.54
CA THR A 292 -4.24 20.35 -14.28
C THR A 292 -3.24 21.01 -15.23
N ASP A 293 -3.16 22.34 -15.25
CA ASP A 293 -2.29 23.18 -16.10
C ASP A 293 -0.96 23.58 -15.42
N VAL A 294 -0.69 23.05 -14.22
CA VAL A 294 0.53 23.37 -13.45
C VAL A 294 1.67 22.37 -13.68
N ALA A 295 1.45 21.40 -14.55
CA ALA A 295 2.47 20.45 -14.98
C ALA A 295 2.30 20.12 -16.48
N GLU A 296 3.43 19.93 -17.16
CA GLU A 296 3.47 19.64 -18.59
C GLU A 296 4.34 18.40 -18.88
N VAL A 297 3.83 17.49 -19.67
CA VAL A 297 4.61 16.39 -20.23
C VAL A 297 5.46 16.91 -21.38
N LEU A 298 6.79 16.85 -21.25
CA LEU A 298 7.73 17.24 -22.29
C LEU A 298 8.04 16.08 -23.24
N GLU A 299 8.20 14.87 -22.69
CA GLU A 299 8.53 13.63 -23.41
C GLU A 299 7.76 12.44 -22.80
N PRO A 300 7.46 11.40 -23.60
CA PRO A 300 7.59 11.33 -25.05
C PRO A 300 6.42 12.02 -25.75
N GLU A 301 6.57 12.28 -27.04
CA GLU A 301 5.54 12.93 -27.85
C GLU A 301 4.23 12.13 -27.90
N SER A 302 4.29 10.79 -27.85
CA SER A 302 3.11 9.91 -27.78
C SER A 302 2.24 10.22 -26.57
N VAL A 303 2.83 10.39 -25.38
CA VAL A 303 2.12 10.73 -24.16
C VAL A 303 1.61 12.17 -24.19
N ARG A 304 2.39 13.08 -24.74
CA ARG A 304 2.00 14.48 -24.91
C ARG A 304 0.76 14.62 -25.80
N GLN A 305 0.74 13.94 -26.95
CA GLN A 305 -0.42 13.92 -27.84
C GLN A 305 -1.67 13.32 -27.20
N GLU A 306 -1.51 12.26 -26.42
CA GLU A 306 -2.64 11.66 -25.70
C GLU A 306 -3.19 12.62 -24.63
N MET A 307 -2.33 13.37 -23.92
CA MET A 307 -2.76 14.42 -22.99
C MET A 307 -3.53 15.53 -23.71
N MET A 308 -3.07 15.97 -24.88
CA MET A 308 -3.78 16.95 -25.71
C MET A 308 -5.16 16.43 -26.11
N ARG A 309 -5.25 15.17 -26.55
CA ARG A 309 -6.53 14.54 -26.91
C ARG A 309 -7.51 14.51 -25.71
N PHE A 310 -7.02 14.21 -24.50
CA PHE A 310 -7.85 14.27 -23.30
C PHE A 310 -8.33 15.69 -23.01
N ALA A 311 -7.43 16.69 -23.10
CA ALA A 311 -7.78 18.09 -22.88
C ALA A 311 -8.84 18.60 -23.88
N GLU A 312 -8.72 18.25 -25.16
CA GLU A 312 -9.72 18.57 -26.20
C GLU A 312 -11.07 17.90 -25.90
N ASN A 313 -11.06 16.62 -25.51
CA ASN A 313 -12.28 15.92 -25.12
C ASN A 313 -12.95 16.56 -23.89
N MET A 314 -12.15 16.93 -22.88
CA MET A 314 -12.68 17.65 -21.71
C MET A 314 -13.30 19.00 -22.13
N LEU A 315 -12.62 19.78 -22.97
CA LEU A 315 -13.16 21.03 -23.45
C LEU A 315 -14.51 20.82 -24.18
N ASN A 316 -14.65 19.75 -24.96
CA ASN A 316 -15.88 19.45 -25.68
C ASN A 316 -17.04 19.00 -24.77
N VAL A 317 -16.74 18.43 -23.60
CA VAL A 317 -17.77 18.11 -22.58
C VAL A 317 -18.38 19.37 -21.97
N TYR A 318 -17.63 20.48 -21.88
CA TYR A 318 -18.09 21.74 -21.30
C TYR A 318 -18.62 22.77 -22.33
N LYS A 319 -18.57 22.47 -23.62
CA LYS A 319 -19.20 23.24 -24.68
C LYS A 319 -20.62 22.75 -24.99
#